data_d53b98bf0e41bb06a2d1828f3dc3e965
#
_entry.id   d53b98bf0e41bb06a2d1828f3dc3e965
#
_cell.length_a   1.000
_cell.length_b   1.000
_cell.length_c   1.000
_cell.angle_alpha   90.00
_cell.angle_beta   90.00
_cell.angle_gamma   90.00
#
_symmetry.space_group_name_H-M   'P 1'
#
loop_
_entity.id
_entity.type
_entity.pdbx_description
1 polymer ?
#
loop_
_entity_poly.entity_id
_entity_poly.type
_entity_poly.pdbx_seq_one_letter_code
_entity_poly.pdbx_strand_id
1 'polypeptide(L)'
;MSHEIRTPLNAIVGFSHLIAESDDAEERKTYYNIVNANNERLLQLINEILDLSKIESGTIEFSFGPASLHNLCREVYDAHIFRTPQGVSLVYESSDESLMIETDKNRVFQVISNLIGNAVKFTKEGSISYGYKLVDNQIVFHVTDTGTGIEPEKVGRVFERFAKLNNHAQGTGLGLSICKSIVE
;
A
#
# COMPACT_ATOMS: atom_id res chain seq x y z
N MET A 1 8.72 -11.13 -11.43
CA MET A 1 7.40 -10.83 -11.98
C MET A 1 6.53 -12.07 -12.22
N SER A 2 6.93 -13.05 -13.06
CA SER A 2 6.11 -14.26 -13.29
C SER A 2 5.79 -15.06 -12.02
N HIS A 3 6.67 -15.08 -11.04
CA HIS A 3 6.46 -15.81 -9.78
C HIS A 3 5.43 -15.10 -8.89
N GLU A 4 5.42 -13.76 -8.89
CA GLU A 4 4.49 -12.95 -8.10
C GLU A 4 3.03 -13.06 -8.59
N ILE A 5 2.85 -13.30 -9.89
CA ILE A 5 1.54 -13.59 -10.50
C ILE A 5 1.12 -15.03 -10.26
N ARG A 6 2.04 -15.99 -10.42
CA ARG A 6 1.74 -17.43 -10.33
C ARG A 6 1.27 -17.84 -8.94
N THR A 7 1.86 -17.30 -7.89
CA THR A 7 1.53 -17.65 -6.51
C THR A 7 0.07 -17.38 -6.17
N PRO A 8 -0.46 -16.15 -6.30
CA PRO A 8 -1.87 -15.90 -6.04
C PRO A 8 -2.79 -16.64 -7.02
N LEU A 9 -2.42 -16.78 -8.29
CA LEU A 9 -3.20 -17.51 -9.28
C LEU A 9 -3.38 -18.98 -8.90
N ASN A 10 -2.29 -19.67 -8.51
CA ASN A 10 -2.36 -21.05 -8.07
C ASN A 10 -3.20 -21.21 -6.79
N ALA A 11 -3.13 -20.26 -5.86
CA ALA A 11 -3.98 -20.26 -4.68
C ALA A 11 -5.47 -20.10 -5.04
N ILE A 12 -5.82 -19.16 -5.93
CA ILE A 12 -7.19 -18.98 -6.41
C ILE A 12 -7.70 -20.29 -7.03
N VAL A 13 -6.95 -20.89 -7.95
CA VAL A 13 -7.35 -22.14 -8.62
C VAL A 13 -7.50 -23.28 -7.61
N GLY A 14 -6.50 -23.50 -6.74
CA GLY A 14 -6.51 -24.62 -5.79
C GLY A 14 -7.65 -24.51 -4.77
N PHE A 15 -7.84 -23.35 -4.15
CA PHE A 15 -8.91 -23.16 -3.16
C PHE A 15 -10.31 -23.11 -3.81
N SER A 16 -10.43 -22.70 -5.08
CA SER A 16 -11.71 -22.81 -5.82
C SER A 16 -12.15 -24.27 -6.02
N HIS A 17 -11.22 -25.19 -6.26
CA HIS A 17 -11.53 -26.63 -6.28
C HIS A 17 -11.98 -27.13 -4.90
N LEU A 18 -11.28 -26.74 -3.84
CA LEU A 18 -11.65 -27.14 -2.47
C LEU A 18 -13.05 -26.61 -2.07
N ILE A 19 -13.42 -25.40 -2.51
CA ILE A 19 -14.78 -24.87 -2.29
C ILE A 19 -15.84 -25.76 -2.98
N ALA A 20 -15.54 -26.28 -4.18
CA ALA A 20 -16.46 -27.12 -4.94
C ALA A 20 -16.61 -28.53 -4.36
N GLU A 21 -15.57 -29.04 -3.68
CA GLU A 21 -15.53 -30.39 -3.12
C GLU A 21 -15.95 -30.46 -1.64
N SER A 22 -15.89 -29.35 -0.90
CA SER A 22 -16.25 -29.33 0.53
C SER A 22 -17.76 -29.23 0.73
N ASP A 23 -18.30 -30.09 1.57
CA ASP A 23 -19.69 -30.04 2.06
C ASP A 23 -19.84 -29.16 3.33
N ASP A 24 -18.70 -28.81 3.98
CA ASP A 24 -18.68 -28.00 5.20
C ASP A 24 -18.75 -26.50 4.86
N ALA A 25 -19.76 -25.81 5.41
CA ALA A 25 -20.01 -24.40 5.17
C ALA A 25 -18.90 -23.50 5.74
N GLU A 26 -18.30 -23.83 6.88
CA GLU A 26 -17.22 -23.06 7.50
C GLU A 26 -15.90 -23.22 6.74
N GLU A 27 -15.61 -24.43 6.28
CA GLU A 27 -14.46 -24.65 5.38
C GLU A 27 -14.63 -23.87 4.07
N ARG A 28 -15.79 -23.96 3.43
CA ARG A 28 -16.07 -23.19 2.19
C ARG A 28 -15.89 -21.70 2.39
N LYS A 29 -16.35 -21.15 3.52
CA LYS A 29 -16.17 -19.75 3.87
C LYS A 29 -14.69 -19.39 4.06
N THR A 30 -13.93 -20.27 4.69
CA THR A 30 -12.50 -20.09 4.88
C THR A 30 -11.76 -20.07 3.54
N TYR A 31 -12.04 -21.04 2.66
CA TYR A 31 -11.44 -21.11 1.33
C TYR A 31 -11.84 -19.90 0.45
N TYR A 32 -13.09 -19.48 0.52
CA TYR A 32 -13.58 -18.27 -0.16
C TYR A 32 -12.79 -17.02 0.26
N ASN A 33 -12.54 -16.84 1.55
CA ASN A 33 -11.75 -15.71 2.05
C ASN A 33 -10.32 -15.75 1.51
N ILE A 34 -9.71 -16.94 1.39
CA ILE A 34 -8.38 -17.10 0.81
C ILE A 34 -8.39 -16.75 -0.68
N VAL A 35 -9.38 -17.21 -1.44
CA VAL A 35 -9.54 -16.87 -2.86
C VAL A 35 -9.68 -15.37 -3.03
N ASN A 36 -10.54 -14.73 -2.23
CA ASN A 36 -10.79 -13.29 -2.32
C ASN A 36 -9.54 -12.47 -2.00
N ALA A 37 -8.81 -12.80 -0.94
CA ALA A 37 -7.57 -12.13 -0.58
C ALA A 37 -6.48 -12.26 -1.67
N ASN A 38 -6.38 -13.41 -2.35
CA ASN A 38 -5.43 -13.61 -3.44
C ASN A 38 -5.88 -12.89 -4.72
N ASN A 39 -7.19 -12.77 -4.97
CA ASN A 39 -7.72 -12.00 -6.07
C ASN A 39 -7.42 -10.49 -5.91
N GLU A 40 -7.66 -9.92 -4.72
CA GLU A 40 -7.29 -8.53 -4.40
C GLU A 40 -5.80 -8.29 -4.60
N ARG A 41 -4.95 -9.22 -4.14
CA ARG A 41 -3.51 -9.14 -4.33
C ARG A 41 -3.10 -9.16 -5.80
N LEU A 42 -3.75 -9.99 -6.62
CA LEU A 42 -3.48 -10.07 -8.06
C LEU A 42 -3.90 -8.79 -8.77
N LEU A 43 -5.07 -8.23 -8.44
CA LEU A 43 -5.54 -6.94 -8.97
C LEU A 43 -4.59 -5.80 -8.61
N GLN A 44 -4.11 -5.74 -7.36
CA GLN A 44 -3.14 -4.75 -6.93
C GLN A 44 -1.86 -4.85 -7.78
N LEU A 45 -1.35 -6.07 -7.97
CA LEU A 45 -0.13 -6.31 -8.75
C LEU A 45 -0.29 -5.88 -10.21
N ILE A 46 -1.44 -6.17 -10.83
CA ILE A 46 -1.76 -5.73 -12.19
C ILE A 46 -1.77 -4.20 -12.27
N ASN A 47 -2.41 -3.52 -11.33
CA ASN A 47 -2.46 -2.07 -11.30
C ASN A 47 -1.08 -1.45 -11.11
N GLU A 48 -0.23 -2.01 -10.25
CA GLU A 48 1.16 -1.56 -10.08
C GLU A 48 1.98 -1.72 -11.37
N ILE A 49 1.79 -2.81 -12.13
CA ILE A 49 2.45 -3.02 -13.42
C ILE A 49 1.96 -2.02 -14.46
N LEU A 50 0.66 -1.74 -14.51
CA LEU A 50 0.09 -0.75 -15.42
C LEU A 50 0.58 0.66 -15.08
N ASP A 51 0.63 1.04 -13.81
CA ASP A 51 1.19 2.31 -13.38
C ASP A 51 2.66 2.43 -13.77
N LEU A 52 3.46 1.38 -13.52
CA LEU A 52 4.86 1.35 -13.92
C LEU A 52 5.03 1.53 -15.43
N SER A 53 4.22 0.85 -16.25
CA SER A 53 4.23 0.97 -17.70
C SER A 53 3.91 2.39 -18.17
N LYS A 54 2.92 3.05 -17.54
CA LYS A 54 2.58 4.46 -17.82
C LYS A 54 3.70 5.43 -17.43
N ILE A 55 4.36 5.17 -16.30
CA ILE A 55 5.52 5.95 -15.85
C ILE A 55 6.67 5.81 -16.85
N GLU A 56 7.01 4.58 -17.27
CA GLU A 56 8.12 4.33 -18.20
C GLU A 56 7.89 4.93 -19.60
N SER A 57 6.64 4.92 -20.06
CA SER A 57 6.28 5.52 -21.35
C SER A 57 6.09 7.04 -21.28
N GLY A 58 6.16 7.65 -20.09
CA GLY A 58 5.87 9.06 -19.90
C GLY A 58 4.40 9.42 -20.16
N THR A 59 3.50 8.44 -20.12
CA THR A 59 2.07 8.62 -20.42
C THR A 59 1.22 8.65 -19.14
N ILE A 60 1.86 8.83 -17.97
CA ILE A 60 1.11 9.03 -16.73
C ILE A 60 0.36 10.37 -16.82
N GLU A 61 -0.94 10.31 -16.65
CA GLU A 61 -1.80 11.49 -16.60
C GLU A 61 -2.15 11.79 -15.14
N PHE A 62 -2.08 13.08 -14.77
CA PHE A 62 -2.50 13.58 -13.48
C PHE A 62 -3.80 14.37 -13.62
N SER A 63 -4.76 14.08 -12.76
CA SER A 63 -6.03 14.80 -12.67
C SER A 63 -6.00 15.77 -11.50
N PHE A 64 -5.48 16.97 -11.73
CA PHE A 64 -5.40 18.00 -10.68
C PHE A 64 -6.77 18.57 -10.36
N GLY A 65 -7.01 18.83 -9.07
CA GLY A 65 -8.19 19.48 -8.55
C GLY A 65 -8.04 19.84 -7.08
N PRO A 66 -8.96 20.66 -6.53
CA PRO A 66 -8.92 21.06 -5.13
C PRO A 66 -9.16 19.84 -4.22
N ALA A 67 -8.27 19.64 -3.26
CA ALA A 67 -8.35 18.53 -2.31
C ALA A 67 -8.10 19.02 -0.88
N SER A 68 -8.98 18.62 0.06
CA SER A 68 -8.75 18.76 1.49
C SER A 68 -7.76 17.71 1.95
N LEU A 69 -6.63 18.12 2.48
CA LEU A 69 -5.62 17.20 3.01
C LEU A 69 -6.12 16.42 4.22
N HIS A 70 -6.92 17.09 5.07
CA HIS A 70 -7.54 16.42 6.21
C HIS A 70 -8.44 15.27 5.76
N ASN A 71 -9.36 15.53 4.82
CA ASN A 71 -10.29 14.51 4.33
C ASN A 71 -9.53 13.37 3.64
N LEU A 72 -8.51 13.67 2.85
CA LEU A 72 -7.68 12.68 2.20
C LEU A 72 -6.96 11.79 3.22
N CYS A 73 -6.37 12.35 4.26
CA CYS A 73 -5.75 11.57 5.33
C CYS A 73 -6.77 10.74 6.10
N ARG A 74 -7.98 11.25 6.33
CA ARG A 74 -9.06 10.47 6.96
C ARG A 74 -9.48 9.28 6.10
N GLU A 75 -9.63 9.45 4.80
CA GLU A 75 -9.91 8.33 3.88
C GLU A 75 -8.81 7.27 3.90
N VAL A 76 -7.54 7.70 3.98
CA VAL A 76 -6.41 6.77 4.13
C VAL A 76 -6.48 6.04 5.48
N TYR A 77 -6.83 6.73 6.57
CA TYR A 77 -7.03 6.10 7.89
C TYR A 77 -8.08 5.00 7.81
N ASP A 78 -9.25 5.32 7.27
CA ASP A 78 -10.38 4.39 7.18
C ASP A 78 -10.05 3.15 6.31
N ALA A 79 -9.23 3.33 5.27
CA ALA A 79 -8.78 2.23 4.42
C ALA A 79 -7.79 1.27 5.10
N HIS A 80 -7.06 1.72 6.13
CA HIS A 80 -5.97 0.95 6.74
C HIS A 80 -6.26 0.48 8.16
N ILE A 81 -7.18 1.12 8.90
CA ILE A 81 -7.41 0.81 10.33
C ILE A 81 -7.78 -0.66 10.55
N PHE A 82 -8.64 -1.24 9.70
CA PHE A 82 -9.05 -2.64 9.83
C PHE A 82 -7.99 -3.65 9.38
N ARG A 83 -6.95 -3.20 8.67
CA ARG A 83 -5.81 -4.02 8.25
C ARG A 83 -4.63 -3.93 9.22
N THR A 84 -4.71 -3.01 10.18
CA THR A 84 -3.67 -2.82 11.19
C THR A 84 -3.72 -3.97 12.19
N PRO A 85 -2.57 -4.65 12.48
CA PRO A 85 -2.53 -5.78 13.38
C PRO A 85 -2.99 -5.40 14.80
N GLN A 86 -3.56 -6.37 15.48
CA GLN A 86 -3.88 -6.21 16.91
C GLN A 86 -2.57 -5.95 17.69
N GLY A 87 -2.55 -4.90 18.52
CA GLY A 87 -1.34 -4.46 19.25
C GLY A 87 -0.54 -3.37 18.53
N VAL A 88 -0.95 -2.94 17.33
CA VAL A 88 -0.41 -1.78 16.64
C VAL A 88 -1.44 -0.65 16.63
N SER A 89 -1.04 0.55 17.08
CA SER A 89 -1.88 1.74 16.96
C SER A 89 -1.60 2.48 15.66
N LEU A 90 -2.65 2.79 14.89
CA LEU A 90 -2.56 3.68 13.72
C LEU A 90 -3.07 5.06 14.12
N VAL A 91 -2.25 6.08 13.98
CA VAL A 91 -2.56 7.46 14.41
C VAL A 91 -2.41 8.42 13.23
N TYR A 92 -3.48 9.15 12.92
CA TYR A 92 -3.41 10.30 12.03
C TYR A 92 -3.14 11.57 12.85
N GLU A 93 -2.00 12.20 12.60
CA GLU A 93 -1.59 13.47 13.24
C GLU A 93 -2.13 14.64 12.41
N SER A 94 -3.28 15.17 12.83
CA SER A 94 -3.86 16.36 12.17
C SER A 94 -3.10 17.62 12.57
N SER A 95 -2.75 18.45 11.58
CA SER A 95 -2.13 19.77 11.83
C SER A 95 -3.09 20.91 11.51
N ASP A 96 -3.46 21.10 10.26
CA ASP A 96 -4.38 22.13 9.78
C ASP A 96 -5.49 21.45 8.97
N GLU A 97 -6.67 21.33 9.57
CA GLU A 97 -7.83 20.66 8.94
C GLU A 97 -8.43 21.47 7.80
N SER A 98 -8.15 22.77 7.74
CA SER A 98 -8.68 23.68 6.70
C SER A 98 -7.84 23.69 5.43
N LEU A 99 -6.67 23.06 5.43
CA LEU A 99 -5.71 23.15 4.33
C LEU A 99 -6.22 22.47 3.07
N MET A 100 -6.36 23.29 2.03
CA MET A 100 -6.74 22.87 0.69
C MET A 100 -5.54 23.04 -0.25
N ILE A 101 -5.33 22.05 -1.13
CA ILE A 101 -4.29 22.12 -2.15
C ILE A 101 -4.84 21.73 -3.51
N GLU A 102 -4.19 22.18 -4.57
CA GLU A 102 -4.44 21.73 -5.93
C GLU A 102 -3.55 20.52 -6.21
N THR A 103 -4.13 19.32 -6.32
CA THR A 103 -3.36 18.08 -6.51
C THR A 103 -4.20 16.98 -7.15
N ASP A 104 -3.56 15.91 -7.58
CA ASP A 104 -4.25 14.66 -7.89
C ASP A 104 -4.48 13.86 -6.59
N LYS A 105 -5.72 13.94 -6.09
CA LYS A 105 -6.15 13.27 -4.85
C LYS A 105 -5.84 11.76 -4.88
N ASN A 106 -6.09 11.10 -6.01
CA ASN A 106 -5.91 9.64 -6.12
C ASN A 106 -4.42 9.26 -6.06
N ARG A 107 -3.56 10.06 -6.67
CA ARG A 107 -2.11 9.81 -6.63
C ARG A 107 -1.52 10.08 -5.25
N VAL A 108 -1.94 11.16 -4.58
CA VAL A 108 -1.53 11.41 -3.19
C VAL A 108 -2.04 10.32 -2.26
N PHE A 109 -3.31 9.90 -2.39
CA PHE A 109 -3.85 8.76 -1.66
C PHE A 109 -3.02 7.49 -1.89
N GLN A 110 -2.66 7.19 -3.12
CA GLN A 110 -1.83 6.03 -3.50
C GLN A 110 -0.47 6.06 -2.81
N VAL A 111 0.21 7.22 -2.81
CA VAL A 111 1.52 7.38 -2.16
C VAL A 111 1.42 7.11 -0.66
N ILE A 112 0.49 7.79 0.03
CA ILE A 112 0.34 7.65 1.48
C ILE A 112 -0.06 6.21 1.84
N SER A 113 -1.02 5.62 1.11
CA SER A 113 -1.45 4.24 1.30
C SER A 113 -0.32 3.22 1.12
N ASN A 114 0.56 3.42 0.14
CA ASN A 114 1.72 2.56 -0.05
C ASN A 114 2.70 2.65 1.14
N LEU A 115 2.93 3.85 1.66
CA LEU A 115 3.80 4.05 2.83
C LEU A 115 3.20 3.41 4.09
N ILE A 116 1.92 3.66 4.36
CA ILE A 116 1.22 3.06 5.51
C ILE A 116 1.11 1.54 5.36
N GLY A 117 0.82 1.03 4.17
CA GLY A 117 0.79 -0.41 3.89
C GLY A 117 2.14 -1.09 4.20
N ASN A 118 3.26 -0.42 3.90
CA ASN A 118 4.58 -0.90 4.31
C ASN A 118 4.75 -0.83 5.84
N ALA A 119 4.38 0.25 6.48
CA ALA A 119 4.43 0.39 7.93
C ALA A 119 3.62 -0.72 8.63
N VAL A 120 2.37 -0.95 8.22
CA VAL A 120 1.50 -2.04 8.74
C VAL A 120 2.14 -3.42 8.57
N LYS A 121 2.76 -3.66 7.43
CA LYS A 121 3.41 -4.94 7.11
C LYS A 121 4.61 -5.23 8.00
N PHE A 122 5.39 -4.20 8.37
CA PHE A 122 6.67 -4.36 9.07
C PHE A 122 6.60 -4.02 10.56
N THR A 123 5.45 -3.53 11.06
CA THR A 123 5.21 -3.25 12.48
C THR A 123 4.32 -4.35 13.06
N LYS A 124 4.85 -5.15 13.98
CA LYS A 124 4.11 -6.23 14.66
C LYS A 124 3.44 -5.76 15.95
N GLU A 125 4.08 -4.84 16.64
CA GLU A 125 3.63 -4.22 17.89
C GLU A 125 4.12 -2.77 17.94
N GLY A 126 3.38 -1.89 18.61
CA GLY A 126 3.74 -0.48 18.77
C GLY A 126 2.83 0.46 18.00
N SER A 127 3.40 1.38 17.23
CA SER A 127 2.61 2.44 16.59
C SER A 127 3.06 2.80 15.19
N ILE A 128 2.10 3.25 14.42
CA ILE A 128 2.30 3.89 13.11
C ILE A 128 1.62 5.25 13.22
N SER A 129 2.36 6.32 12.98
CA SER A 129 1.81 7.68 12.88
C SER A 129 2.07 8.27 11.51
N TYR A 130 1.16 9.09 11.03
CA TYR A 130 1.31 9.78 9.77
C TYR A 130 0.55 11.10 9.78
N GLY A 131 0.97 12.00 8.92
CA GLY A 131 0.36 13.32 8.79
C GLY A 131 1.07 14.15 7.75
N TYR A 132 0.78 15.46 7.78
CA TYR A 132 1.43 16.43 6.93
C TYR A 132 1.78 17.69 7.70
N LYS A 133 2.77 18.42 7.21
CA LYS A 133 3.19 19.72 7.73
C LYS A 133 3.45 20.66 6.56
N LEU A 134 3.16 21.94 6.77
CA LEU A 134 3.58 22.99 5.85
C LEU A 134 4.97 23.47 6.27
N VAL A 135 5.96 23.25 5.42
CA VAL A 135 7.35 23.67 5.64
C VAL A 135 7.81 24.43 4.41
N ASP A 136 8.25 25.66 4.57
CA ASP A 136 8.75 26.51 3.48
C ASP A 136 7.82 26.53 2.24
N ASN A 137 6.52 26.67 2.48
CA ASN A 137 5.45 26.66 1.47
C ASN A 137 5.33 25.33 0.68
N GLN A 138 5.85 24.26 1.23
CA GLN A 138 5.72 22.91 0.69
C GLN A 138 4.95 22.01 1.67
N ILE A 139 4.15 21.11 1.15
CA ILE A 139 3.48 20.09 1.95
C ILE A 139 4.42 18.90 2.10
N VAL A 140 4.82 18.63 3.34
CA VAL A 140 5.65 17.48 3.69
C VAL A 140 4.76 16.44 4.38
N PHE A 141 4.49 15.33 3.70
CA PHE A 141 3.87 14.15 4.31
C PHE A 141 4.93 13.32 5.04
N HIS A 142 4.55 12.75 6.16
CA HIS A 142 5.40 11.84 6.90
C HIS A 142 4.62 10.61 7.34
N VAL A 143 5.31 9.48 7.39
CA VAL A 143 4.85 8.22 7.99
C VAL A 143 5.98 7.73 8.88
N THR A 144 5.68 7.48 10.14
CA THR A 144 6.64 6.98 11.13
C THR A 144 6.10 5.68 11.72
N ASP A 145 6.91 4.66 11.75
CA ASP A 145 6.58 3.37 12.34
C ASP A 145 7.62 2.92 13.37
N THR A 146 7.21 2.05 14.29
CA THR A 146 8.07 1.42 15.29
C THR A 146 8.44 -0.02 14.91
N GLY A 147 8.39 -0.34 13.63
CA GLY A 147 8.63 -1.67 13.09
C GLY A 147 10.09 -2.09 13.09
N THR A 148 10.39 -3.07 12.26
CA THR A 148 11.75 -3.68 12.21
C THR A 148 12.83 -2.76 11.67
N GLY A 149 12.47 -1.61 11.07
CA GLY A 149 13.38 -0.69 10.43
C GLY A 149 14.06 -1.27 9.18
N ILE A 150 14.97 -0.50 8.61
CA ILE A 150 15.74 -0.85 7.41
C ILE A 150 17.22 -0.71 7.74
N GLU A 151 18.01 -1.74 7.42
CA GLU A 151 19.46 -1.71 7.58
C GLU A 151 20.06 -0.54 6.79
N PRO A 152 20.97 0.27 7.38
CA PRO A 152 21.51 1.47 6.73
C PRO A 152 22.05 1.23 5.32
N GLU A 153 22.67 0.08 5.09
CA GLU A 153 23.25 -0.31 3.81
C GLU A 153 22.18 -0.55 2.72
N LYS A 154 20.95 -0.85 3.12
CA LYS A 154 19.83 -1.14 2.22
C LYS A 154 18.95 0.08 1.94
N VAL A 155 19.07 1.16 2.73
CA VAL A 155 18.23 2.36 2.60
C VAL A 155 18.32 2.96 1.19
N GLY A 156 19.52 3.01 0.59
CA GLY A 156 19.70 3.54 -0.76
C GLY A 156 18.96 2.77 -1.86
N ARG A 157 18.54 1.53 -1.57
CA ARG A 157 17.91 0.63 -2.54
C ARG A 157 16.40 0.51 -2.42
N VAL A 158 15.77 1.16 -1.43
CA VAL A 158 14.34 1.01 -1.15
C VAL A 158 13.44 1.48 -2.30
N PHE A 159 13.92 2.39 -3.13
CA PHE A 159 13.22 2.90 -4.30
C PHE A 159 13.57 2.16 -5.61
N GLU A 160 14.46 1.17 -5.57
CA GLU A 160 14.74 0.32 -6.72
C GLU A 160 13.51 -0.55 -7.05
N ARG A 161 13.23 -0.74 -8.32
CA ARG A 161 12.11 -1.57 -8.77
C ARG A 161 12.35 -3.03 -8.42
N PHE A 162 11.31 -3.70 -7.95
CA PHE A 162 11.36 -5.10 -7.49
C PHE A 162 12.31 -5.35 -6.31
N ALA A 163 12.78 -4.29 -5.65
CA ALA A 163 13.64 -4.43 -4.48
C ALA A 163 12.86 -5.06 -3.32
N LYS A 164 13.33 -6.21 -2.85
CA LYS A 164 12.87 -6.86 -1.62
C LYS A 164 14.07 -6.91 -0.68
N LEU A 165 14.04 -6.09 0.35
CA LEU A 165 15.14 -6.03 1.32
C LEU A 165 15.21 -7.29 2.20
N ASN A 166 14.12 -8.06 2.20
CA ASN A 166 13.99 -9.32 2.92
C ASN A 166 13.36 -10.36 1.98
N ASN A 167 14.02 -11.50 1.75
CA ASN A 167 13.58 -12.54 0.82
C ASN A 167 12.22 -13.16 1.19
N HIS A 168 11.81 -13.05 2.45
CA HIS A 168 10.52 -13.52 2.95
C HIS A 168 9.45 -12.42 3.00
N ALA A 169 9.78 -11.18 2.64
CA ALA A 169 8.82 -10.09 2.66
C ALA A 169 7.80 -10.26 1.52
N GLN A 170 6.52 -10.33 1.88
CA GLN A 170 5.42 -10.31 0.92
C GLN A 170 5.38 -8.96 0.21
N GLY A 171 5.05 -8.93 -1.07
CA GLY A 171 4.89 -7.71 -1.86
C GLY A 171 5.65 -7.76 -3.17
N THR A 172 5.34 -6.83 -4.06
CA THR A 172 5.86 -6.75 -5.43
C THR A 172 7.24 -6.10 -5.51
N GLY A 173 7.56 -5.22 -4.53
CA GLY A 173 8.73 -4.35 -4.58
C GLY A 173 8.58 -3.19 -5.57
N LEU A 174 7.35 -2.87 -5.99
CA LEU A 174 7.06 -1.77 -6.91
C LEU A 174 6.52 -0.53 -6.18
N GLY A 175 5.85 -0.68 -5.05
CA GLY A 175 5.13 0.40 -4.37
C GLY A 175 5.99 1.65 -4.14
N LEU A 176 7.17 1.52 -3.53
CA LEU A 176 8.05 2.68 -3.26
C LEU A 176 8.63 3.31 -4.52
N SER A 177 8.94 2.52 -5.56
CA SER A 177 9.40 3.06 -6.84
C SER A 177 8.31 3.83 -7.56
N ILE A 178 7.05 3.39 -7.46
CA ILE A 178 5.87 4.12 -7.97
C ILE A 178 5.67 5.41 -7.17
N CYS A 179 5.76 5.36 -5.83
CA CYS A 179 5.69 6.56 -4.98
C CYS A 179 6.71 7.62 -5.41
N LYS A 180 7.96 7.21 -5.60
CA LYS A 180 9.02 8.10 -6.07
C LYS A 180 8.65 8.77 -7.39
N SER A 181 8.20 8.00 -8.38
CA SER A 181 7.83 8.53 -9.70
C SER A 181 6.57 9.40 -9.71
N ILE A 182 5.69 9.28 -8.73
CA ILE A 182 4.52 10.16 -8.59
C ILE A 182 4.91 11.51 -7.97
N VAL A 183 5.91 11.51 -7.07
CA VAL A 183 6.31 12.71 -6.31
C VAL A 183 7.35 13.54 -7.05
N GLU A 184 8.22 12.93 -7.86
CA GLU A 184 9.23 13.60 -8.72
C GLU A 184 8.63 14.06 -10.05
#